data_ff70d772e8accaff1f2fcbf1051f3d44
#
_entry.id   ff70d772e8accaff1f2fcbf1051f3d44
#
_cell.length_a   1.000
_cell.length_b   1.000
_cell.length_c   1.000
_cell.angle_alpha   90.00
_cell.angle_beta   90.00
_cell.angle_gamma   90.00
#
_symmetry.space_group_name_H-M   'P 1'
#
loop_
_entity.id
_entity.type
_entity.pdbx_description
1 polymer ?
#
loop_
_entity_poly.entity_id
_entity_poly.type
_entity_poly.pdbx_seq_one_letter_code
_entity_poly.pdbx_strand_id
1 'polypeptide(L)'
;MSIATPSSPRNRRARPAAGHHGPSIDSLAERQQQIVTRAQLLAAGIDDMHMYRQTRRGRWQRVLPATYALVTGTLTDEQRRIAAALYVGRSGQLTGPAALIWYGFRYAPQTPKMQLIVPHDTRRASTGHVLVCRTLALDDRARDGGLYQVCSPARAVVDTARDLRDLRVVRAIVAEAVQRSYTDLAALDEEVIRAGRSRTALVRRAFQEVVRGVRSAPEAELRACLSGSRLLPEIVWNPRLLGRDGSSLPTPDGYIAEAAIALEVDSQEFHFAPADWHRTMDRHNELSRHGVLILHFPPAQIRREPRRVRQIVEDAYQSRRGFGDVCGVLSGAPSTAENDKRGPFLTPQLQQPGRRSRR
;
A
#
# COMPACT_ATOMS: atom_id res chain seq x y z
N MET A 1 -44.42 89.72 -6.36
CA MET A 1 -43.73 88.88 -7.33
C MET A 1 -42.60 88.17 -6.58
N SER A 2 -42.86 86.93 -6.22
CA SER A 2 -41.91 86.08 -5.43
C SER A 2 -41.60 84.91 -6.27
N ILE A 3 -40.33 84.75 -6.66
CA ILE A 3 -39.85 83.66 -7.52
C ILE A 3 -39.43 82.52 -6.64
N ALA A 4 -40.12 81.36 -6.77
CA ALA A 4 -39.75 80.11 -6.11
C ALA A 4 -38.65 79.35 -6.87
N THR A 5 -37.58 79.00 -6.20
CA THR A 5 -36.50 78.09 -6.65
C THR A 5 -36.88 76.66 -6.54
N PRO A 6 -36.64 75.82 -7.55
CA PRO A 6 -36.91 74.34 -7.43
C PRO A 6 -35.80 73.62 -6.70
N SER A 7 -36.18 72.83 -5.73
CA SER A 7 -35.31 71.89 -4.97
C SER A 7 -34.88 70.68 -5.81
N SER A 8 -33.57 70.46 -5.85
CA SER A 8 -32.89 69.34 -6.51
C SER A 8 -33.24 67.95 -5.84
N PRO A 9 -33.45 66.90 -6.62
CA PRO A 9 -33.77 65.60 -6.05
C PRO A 9 -32.54 64.91 -5.43
N ARG A 10 -32.62 64.50 -4.19
CA ARG A 10 -31.62 63.72 -3.49
C ARG A 10 -31.39 62.37 -4.19
N ASN A 11 -30.18 62.18 -4.67
CA ASN A 11 -29.66 60.98 -5.27
C ASN A 11 -29.68 59.83 -4.22
N ARG A 12 -30.69 58.93 -4.27
CA ARG A 12 -30.74 57.70 -3.53
C ARG A 12 -29.69 56.77 -4.15
N ARG A 13 -28.54 56.63 -3.50
CA ARG A 13 -27.60 55.57 -3.81
C ARG A 13 -28.34 54.23 -3.70
N ALA A 14 -28.47 53.57 -4.84
CA ALA A 14 -28.98 52.20 -4.92
C ALA A 14 -28.10 51.29 -4.03
N ARG A 15 -28.70 50.56 -3.12
CA ARG A 15 -28.07 49.43 -2.43
C ARG A 15 -27.61 48.45 -3.50
N PRO A 16 -26.35 47.93 -3.43
CA PRO A 16 -25.93 46.89 -4.32
C PRO A 16 -26.80 45.66 -4.03
N ALA A 17 -27.32 45.08 -5.12
CA ALA A 17 -28.11 43.84 -5.09
C ALA A 17 -27.36 42.75 -4.33
N ALA A 18 -28.10 41.94 -3.55
CA ALA A 18 -27.62 40.81 -2.82
C ALA A 18 -26.88 39.85 -3.76
N GLY A 19 -25.56 39.92 -3.72
CA GLY A 19 -24.68 39.01 -4.44
C GLY A 19 -24.92 37.57 -3.98
N HIS A 20 -24.83 36.68 -4.92
CA HIS A 20 -24.85 35.22 -4.71
C HIS A 20 -23.90 34.88 -3.56
N HIS A 21 -24.45 34.55 -2.39
CA HIS A 21 -23.67 34.06 -1.28
C HIS A 21 -23.17 32.66 -1.68
N GLY A 22 -21.90 32.57 -2.06
CA GLY A 22 -21.18 31.30 -2.05
C GLY A 22 -21.37 30.61 -0.68
N PRO A 23 -21.14 29.31 -0.57
CA PRO A 23 -21.31 28.59 0.68
C PRO A 23 -20.59 29.33 1.81
N SER A 24 -21.27 29.50 2.98
CA SER A 24 -20.66 30.16 4.12
C SER A 24 -19.37 29.47 4.51
N ILE A 25 -18.42 30.20 5.08
CA ILE A 25 -17.12 29.62 5.49
C ILE A 25 -17.35 28.46 6.47
N ASP A 26 -18.38 28.53 7.29
CA ASP A 26 -18.72 27.49 8.27
C ASP A 26 -19.12 26.20 7.54
N SER A 27 -20.03 26.27 6.56
CA SER A 27 -20.42 25.10 5.79
C SER A 27 -19.29 24.53 4.94
N LEU A 28 -18.36 25.36 4.49
CA LEU A 28 -17.15 24.91 3.79
C LEU A 28 -16.17 24.22 4.76
N ALA A 29 -15.98 24.82 5.93
CA ALA A 29 -15.11 24.28 6.98
C ALA A 29 -15.64 22.93 7.49
N GLU A 30 -16.95 22.80 7.70
CA GLU A 30 -17.54 21.51 8.07
C GLU A 30 -17.27 20.42 7.05
N ARG A 31 -17.50 20.69 5.75
CA ARG A 31 -17.18 19.73 4.68
C ARG A 31 -15.71 19.37 4.59
N GLN A 32 -14.80 20.28 4.95
CA GLN A 32 -13.35 20.12 4.94
C GLN A 32 -12.78 19.76 6.32
N GLN A 33 -13.60 19.26 7.24
CA GLN A 33 -13.20 18.90 8.61
C GLN A 33 -12.40 20.01 9.31
N GLN A 34 -12.87 21.26 9.16
CA GLN A 34 -12.28 22.47 9.73
C GLN A 34 -10.91 22.86 9.15
N ILE A 35 -10.54 22.32 8.00
CA ILE A 35 -9.32 22.72 7.28
C ILE A 35 -9.70 23.62 6.11
N VAL A 36 -9.09 24.81 6.04
CA VAL A 36 -9.38 25.80 5.01
C VAL A 36 -8.10 26.45 4.50
N THR A 37 -8.16 26.96 3.26
CA THR A 37 -7.05 27.74 2.70
C THR A 37 -7.24 29.25 2.96
N ARG A 38 -6.13 30.00 2.94
CA ARG A 38 -6.16 31.47 2.96
C ARG A 38 -7.07 32.05 1.86
N ALA A 39 -7.03 31.46 0.67
CA ALA A 39 -7.86 31.93 -0.43
C ALA A 39 -9.37 31.78 -0.13
N GLN A 40 -9.77 30.66 0.47
CA GLN A 40 -11.15 30.42 0.89
C GLN A 40 -11.58 31.39 2.00
N LEU A 41 -10.71 31.68 2.96
CA LEU A 41 -10.97 32.66 4.03
C LEU A 41 -11.14 34.07 3.46
N LEU A 42 -10.26 34.49 2.57
CA LEU A 42 -10.37 35.79 1.91
C LEU A 42 -11.65 35.92 1.07
N ALA A 43 -12.02 34.87 0.32
CA ALA A 43 -13.26 34.83 -0.44
C ALA A 43 -14.53 34.92 0.45
N ALA A 44 -14.42 34.46 1.71
CA ALA A 44 -15.46 34.59 2.73
C ALA A 44 -15.42 35.96 3.48
N GLY A 45 -14.57 36.91 3.07
CA GLY A 45 -14.42 38.19 3.70
C GLY A 45 -13.58 38.24 4.97
N ILE A 46 -12.84 37.17 5.26
CA ILE A 46 -11.96 37.08 6.45
C ILE A 46 -10.55 37.53 6.02
N ASP A 47 -10.12 38.67 6.54
CA ASP A 47 -8.84 39.28 6.21
C ASP A 47 -7.63 38.63 6.92
N ASP A 48 -6.43 38.97 6.46
CA ASP A 48 -5.19 38.46 7.02
C ASP A 48 -4.98 38.86 8.48
N MET A 49 -5.46 40.02 8.89
CA MET A 49 -5.35 40.50 10.26
C MET A 49 -6.22 39.66 11.20
N HIS A 50 -7.40 39.25 10.73
CA HIS A 50 -8.27 38.34 11.49
C HIS A 50 -7.59 36.97 11.62
N MET A 51 -7.09 36.40 10.51
CA MET A 51 -6.37 35.11 10.51
C MET A 51 -5.18 35.15 11.48
N TYR A 52 -4.40 36.21 11.46
CA TYR A 52 -3.26 36.41 12.37
C TYR A 52 -3.73 36.44 13.82
N ARG A 53 -4.78 37.22 14.16
CA ARG A 53 -5.32 37.30 15.53
C ARG A 53 -5.81 35.95 16.05
N GLN A 54 -6.54 35.18 15.22
CA GLN A 54 -7.04 33.86 15.62
C GLN A 54 -5.92 32.86 15.84
N THR A 55 -4.92 32.86 14.98
CA THR A 55 -3.74 31.99 15.11
C THR A 55 -2.93 32.36 16.36
N ARG A 56 -2.69 33.67 16.60
CA ARG A 56 -1.95 34.12 17.78
C ARG A 56 -2.67 33.83 19.09
N ARG A 57 -4.00 33.84 19.10
CA ARG A 57 -4.83 33.45 20.26
C ARG A 57 -4.95 31.95 20.45
N GLY A 58 -4.31 31.14 19.60
CA GLY A 58 -4.37 29.69 19.66
C GLY A 58 -5.73 29.08 19.30
N ARG A 59 -6.67 29.88 18.74
CA ARG A 59 -7.97 29.38 18.29
C ARG A 59 -7.90 28.67 16.94
N TRP A 60 -6.98 29.12 16.09
CA TRP A 60 -6.66 28.50 14.81
C TRP A 60 -5.21 28.09 14.75
N GLN A 61 -4.89 27.13 13.89
CA GLN A 61 -3.53 26.66 13.65
C GLN A 61 -3.15 26.89 12.18
N ARG A 62 -1.99 27.47 11.93
CA ARG A 62 -1.41 27.46 10.59
C ARG A 62 -0.69 26.12 10.38
N VAL A 63 -1.34 25.21 9.67
CA VAL A 63 -0.87 23.81 9.51
C VAL A 63 0.19 23.68 8.43
N LEU A 64 -0.03 24.38 7.31
CA LEU A 64 0.86 24.45 6.14
C LEU A 64 0.84 25.88 5.59
N PRO A 65 1.75 26.25 4.68
CA PRO A 65 1.69 27.55 4.02
C PRO A 65 0.30 27.81 3.41
N ALA A 66 -0.31 28.93 3.76
CA ALA A 66 -1.65 29.33 3.34
C ALA A 66 -2.78 28.32 3.67
N THR A 67 -2.59 27.41 4.63
CA THR A 67 -3.58 26.42 5.05
C THR A 67 -3.74 26.46 6.57
N TYR A 68 -4.99 26.56 7.01
CA TYR A 68 -5.37 26.74 8.42
C TYR A 68 -6.30 25.64 8.89
N ALA A 69 -6.17 25.25 10.13
CA ALA A 69 -7.16 24.46 10.86
C ALA A 69 -7.93 25.38 11.81
N LEU A 70 -9.25 25.39 11.72
CA LEU A 70 -10.13 26.22 12.56
C LEU A 70 -10.46 25.52 13.88
N VAL A 71 -9.55 24.69 14.37
CA VAL A 71 -9.66 23.90 15.60
C VAL A 71 -8.40 24.08 16.44
N THR A 72 -8.54 23.74 17.72
CA THR A 72 -7.44 23.63 18.69
C THR A 72 -7.05 22.17 18.89
N GLY A 73 -5.83 21.90 19.36
CA GLY A 73 -5.38 20.55 19.66
C GLY A 73 -4.74 19.83 18.48
N THR A 74 -4.50 18.53 18.64
CA THR A 74 -3.82 17.69 17.64
C THR A 74 -4.76 17.37 16.48
N LEU A 75 -4.27 17.54 15.25
CA LEU A 75 -5.03 17.20 14.06
C LEU A 75 -5.15 15.70 13.90
N THR A 76 -6.32 15.25 13.46
CA THR A 76 -6.53 13.86 13.01
C THR A 76 -5.75 13.58 11.73
N ASP A 77 -5.52 12.30 11.42
CA ASP A 77 -4.87 11.91 10.17
C ASP A 77 -5.66 12.36 8.94
N GLU A 78 -7.00 12.36 9.03
CA GLU A 78 -7.86 12.84 7.96
C GLU A 78 -7.71 14.37 7.76
N GLN A 79 -7.70 15.14 8.82
CA GLN A 79 -7.43 16.58 8.75
C GLN A 79 -6.06 16.88 8.15
N ARG A 80 -5.05 16.06 8.48
CA ARG A 80 -3.71 16.18 7.90
C ARG A 80 -3.70 15.87 6.40
N ARG A 81 -4.44 14.83 5.94
CA ARG A 81 -4.61 14.50 4.52
C ARG A 81 -5.30 15.62 3.76
N ILE A 82 -6.39 16.15 4.30
CA ILE A 82 -7.12 17.29 3.71
C ILE A 82 -6.21 18.51 3.61
N ALA A 83 -5.47 18.84 4.67
CA ALA A 83 -4.53 19.96 4.67
C ALA A 83 -3.44 19.80 3.60
N ALA A 84 -2.89 18.58 3.47
CA ALA A 84 -1.89 18.26 2.47
C ALA A 84 -2.44 18.42 1.04
N ALA A 85 -3.64 17.92 0.78
CA ALA A 85 -4.31 18.04 -0.51
C ALA A 85 -4.63 19.50 -0.87
N LEU A 86 -5.19 20.25 0.07
CA LEU A 86 -5.46 21.69 -0.14
C LEU A 86 -4.19 22.50 -0.38
N TYR A 87 -3.08 22.09 0.24
CA TYR A 87 -1.78 22.72 0.04
C TYR A 87 -1.21 22.47 -1.37
N VAL A 88 -1.22 21.23 -1.85
CA VAL A 88 -0.65 20.91 -3.18
C VAL A 88 -1.60 21.24 -4.32
N GLY A 89 -2.91 21.33 -4.07
CA GLY A 89 -3.95 21.58 -5.06
C GLY A 89 -4.61 20.32 -5.61
N ARG A 90 -5.63 20.51 -6.44
CA ARG A 90 -6.52 19.42 -6.91
C ARG A 90 -5.83 18.31 -7.72
N SER A 91 -4.71 18.60 -8.36
CA SER A 91 -3.94 17.62 -9.13
C SER A 91 -3.02 16.74 -8.28
N GLY A 92 -2.91 17.02 -6.99
CA GLY A 92 -2.09 16.22 -6.10
C GLY A 92 -2.76 14.90 -5.74
N GLN A 93 -1.98 13.81 -5.75
CA GLN A 93 -2.45 12.48 -5.38
C GLN A 93 -1.64 11.95 -4.20
N LEU A 94 -2.33 11.49 -3.16
CA LEU A 94 -1.71 10.85 -1.99
C LEU A 94 -1.10 9.51 -2.41
N THR A 95 0.16 9.26 -2.05
CA THR A 95 0.86 8.01 -2.37
C THR A 95 1.70 7.53 -1.19
N GLY A 96 2.50 6.51 -1.40
CA GLY A 96 3.42 5.98 -0.40
C GLY A 96 2.72 5.41 0.84
N PRO A 97 3.39 5.41 2.00
CA PRO A 97 2.84 4.81 3.22
C PRO A 97 1.49 5.38 3.64
N ALA A 98 1.26 6.68 3.44
CA ALA A 98 -0.01 7.32 3.81
C ALA A 98 -1.19 6.80 2.96
N ALA A 99 -0.96 6.47 1.68
CA ALA A 99 -1.96 5.82 0.83
C ALA A 99 -2.19 4.36 1.26
N LEU A 100 -1.12 3.61 1.59
CA LEU A 100 -1.26 2.24 2.09
C LEU A 100 -2.07 2.18 3.39
N ILE A 101 -1.81 3.11 4.33
CA ILE A 101 -2.59 3.24 5.57
C ILE A 101 -4.06 3.55 5.25
N TRP A 102 -4.33 4.42 4.29
CA TRP A 102 -5.70 4.75 3.86
C TRP A 102 -6.44 3.52 3.30
N TYR A 103 -5.74 2.62 2.57
CA TYR A 103 -6.29 1.35 2.11
C TYR A 103 -6.42 0.28 3.22
N GLY A 104 -5.88 0.52 4.41
CA GLY A 104 -5.92 -0.42 5.54
C GLY A 104 -4.85 -1.51 5.48
N PHE A 105 -3.71 -1.25 4.86
CA PHE A 105 -2.55 -2.15 4.92
C PHE A 105 -2.01 -2.25 6.34
N ARG A 106 -1.81 -3.48 6.80
CA ARG A 106 -1.26 -3.77 8.14
C ARG A 106 0.25 -3.52 8.22
N TYR A 107 0.95 -3.80 7.12
CA TYR A 107 2.40 -3.67 7.05
C TYR A 107 2.87 -2.31 6.52
N ALA A 108 1.96 -1.36 6.34
CA ALA A 108 2.32 -0.01 5.95
C ALA A 108 3.23 0.64 7.02
N PRO A 109 4.43 1.13 6.65
CA PRO A 109 5.31 1.76 7.61
C PRO A 109 4.72 3.08 8.11
N GLN A 110 4.81 3.29 9.41
CA GLN A 110 4.42 4.57 10.01
C GLN A 110 5.42 5.65 9.62
N THR A 111 4.92 6.80 9.18
CA THR A 111 5.75 7.95 8.82
C THR A 111 5.07 9.25 9.23
N PRO A 112 5.83 10.21 9.75
CA PRO A 112 5.29 11.52 10.08
C PRO A 112 4.96 12.36 8.84
N LYS A 113 5.47 11.96 7.66
CA LYS A 113 5.29 12.68 6.40
C LYS A 113 4.31 11.98 5.49
N MET A 114 3.44 12.75 4.87
CA MET A 114 2.52 12.31 3.81
C MET A 114 3.11 12.64 2.46
N GLN A 115 3.32 11.63 1.64
CA GLN A 115 3.86 11.76 0.31
C GLN A 115 2.73 12.02 -0.68
N LEU A 116 2.88 13.07 -1.49
CA LEU A 116 1.96 13.39 -2.58
C LEU A 116 2.73 13.52 -3.89
N ILE A 117 2.26 12.83 -4.92
CA ILE A 117 2.73 13.09 -6.28
C ILE A 117 1.94 14.25 -6.88
N VAL A 118 2.64 15.07 -7.62
CA VAL A 118 2.08 16.23 -8.32
C VAL A 118 2.67 16.30 -9.74
N PRO A 119 2.01 16.97 -10.69
CA PRO A 119 2.59 17.27 -12.00
C PRO A 119 3.97 17.92 -11.87
N HIS A 120 4.86 17.65 -12.83
CA HIS A 120 6.25 18.09 -12.79
C HIS A 120 6.41 19.62 -12.77
N ASP A 121 5.46 20.36 -13.33
CA ASP A 121 5.40 21.83 -13.38
C ASP A 121 4.88 22.47 -12.10
N THR A 122 4.39 21.69 -11.15
CA THR A 122 3.88 22.18 -9.87
C THR A 122 4.99 22.83 -9.04
N ARG A 123 4.78 24.11 -8.65
CA ARG A 123 5.76 24.92 -7.88
C ARG A 123 5.59 24.80 -6.35
N ARG A 124 5.02 23.70 -5.85
CA ARG A 124 4.92 23.48 -4.41
C ARG A 124 6.18 22.78 -3.88
N ALA A 125 6.64 23.20 -2.71
CA ALA A 125 7.79 22.60 -2.02
C ALA A 125 7.32 21.67 -0.90
N SER A 126 8.15 20.68 -0.56
CA SER A 126 7.93 19.88 0.64
C SER A 126 8.02 20.75 1.89
N THR A 127 7.05 20.64 2.80
CA THR A 127 7.00 21.44 4.02
C THR A 127 6.17 20.75 5.10
N GLY A 128 6.51 20.97 6.37
CA GLY A 128 5.81 20.36 7.50
C GLY A 128 5.70 18.84 7.35
N HIS A 129 4.49 18.34 7.40
CA HIS A 129 4.19 16.92 7.24
C HIS A 129 3.99 16.48 5.79
N VAL A 130 4.19 17.36 4.79
CA VAL A 130 3.99 17.07 3.37
C VAL A 130 5.32 16.88 2.65
N LEU A 131 5.46 15.76 1.94
CA LEU A 131 6.53 15.48 1.00
C LEU A 131 5.97 15.56 -0.43
N VAL A 132 6.41 16.53 -1.21
CA VAL A 132 5.97 16.75 -2.59
C VAL A 132 6.92 16.05 -3.54
N CYS A 133 6.40 15.10 -4.31
CA CYS A 133 7.14 14.35 -5.32
C CYS A 133 6.60 14.72 -6.72
N ARG A 134 7.44 15.30 -7.56
CA ARG A 134 7.05 15.65 -8.93
C ARG A 134 7.12 14.44 -9.83
N THR A 135 6.12 14.27 -10.68
CA THR A 135 6.05 13.17 -11.64
C THR A 135 5.65 13.65 -13.03
N LEU A 136 6.13 12.96 -14.06
CA LEU A 136 5.68 13.18 -15.44
C LEU A 136 4.33 12.51 -15.72
N ALA A 137 3.98 11.46 -14.96
CA ALA A 137 2.74 10.74 -15.09
C ALA A 137 2.07 10.56 -13.71
N LEU A 138 0.93 11.17 -13.54
CA LEU A 138 0.04 10.90 -12.42
C LEU A 138 -0.53 9.49 -12.54
N ASP A 139 -1.08 8.99 -11.46
CA ASP A 139 -1.75 7.70 -11.46
C ASP A 139 -3.16 7.85 -12.05
N ASP A 140 -3.39 7.23 -13.20
CA ASP A 140 -4.68 7.20 -13.90
C ASP A 140 -5.72 6.30 -13.22
N ARG A 141 -5.28 5.40 -12.32
CA ARG A 141 -6.11 4.53 -11.48
C ARG A 141 -6.32 5.09 -10.08
N ALA A 142 -5.99 6.36 -9.84
CA ALA A 142 -6.21 7.01 -8.56
C ALA A 142 -7.69 6.96 -8.16
N ARG A 143 -7.96 6.76 -6.88
CA ARG A 143 -9.30 6.71 -6.32
C ARG A 143 -9.67 8.04 -5.69
N ASP A 144 -10.96 8.36 -5.75
CA ASP A 144 -11.50 9.53 -5.06
C ASP A 144 -11.59 9.24 -3.55
N GLY A 145 -10.87 10.03 -2.75
CA GLY A 145 -10.94 10.06 -1.30
C GLY A 145 -11.84 11.18 -0.77
N GLY A 146 -12.68 11.78 -1.62
CA GLY A 146 -13.57 12.90 -1.31
C GLY A 146 -12.91 14.26 -1.55
N LEU A 147 -12.05 14.70 -0.67
CA LEU A 147 -11.36 15.99 -0.81
C LEU A 147 -9.94 15.86 -1.41
N TYR A 148 -9.51 14.68 -1.71
CA TYR A 148 -8.20 14.37 -2.27
C TYR A 148 -8.26 13.09 -3.12
N GLN A 149 -7.28 12.95 -3.98
CA GLN A 149 -7.08 11.74 -4.77
C GLN A 149 -6.06 10.84 -4.07
N VAL A 150 -6.26 9.53 -4.12
CA VAL A 150 -5.35 8.52 -3.57
C VAL A 150 -4.87 7.62 -4.71
N CYS A 151 -3.56 7.50 -4.87
CA CYS A 151 -2.98 6.59 -5.86
C CYS A 151 -3.48 5.16 -5.66
N SER A 152 -3.53 4.40 -6.74
CA SER A 152 -3.85 2.97 -6.70
C SER A 152 -2.96 2.20 -5.72
N PRO A 153 -3.43 1.07 -5.18
CA PRO A 153 -2.61 0.27 -4.27
C PRO A 153 -1.29 -0.17 -4.91
N ALA A 154 -1.27 -0.52 -6.19
CA ALA A 154 -0.05 -0.90 -6.90
C ALA A 154 0.97 0.25 -6.90
N ARG A 155 0.54 1.46 -7.26
CA ARG A 155 1.39 2.65 -7.24
C ARG A 155 1.89 2.97 -5.83
N ALA A 156 1.02 2.94 -4.84
CA ALA A 156 1.37 3.22 -3.45
C ALA A 156 2.39 2.21 -2.89
N VAL A 157 2.26 0.92 -3.24
CA VAL A 157 3.23 -0.14 -2.90
C VAL A 157 4.60 0.17 -3.48
N VAL A 158 4.67 0.47 -4.77
CA VAL A 158 5.95 0.75 -5.46
C VAL A 158 6.60 2.03 -4.90
N ASP A 159 5.85 3.11 -4.73
CA ASP A 159 6.36 4.36 -4.17
C ASP A 159 6.84 4.18 -2.73
N THR A 160 6.13 3.38 -1.90
CA THR A 160 6.59 3.03 -0.54
C THR A 160 7.90 2.24 -0.58
N ALA A 161 7.96 1.20 -1.41
CA ALA A 161 9.11 0.31 -1.47
C ALA A 161 10.39 1.00 -1.95
N ARG A 162 10.28 2.05 -2.75
CA ARG A 162 11.43 2.85 -3.22
C ARG A 162 12.17 3.58 -2.09
N ASP A 163 11.48 3.87 -1.00
CA ASP A 163 12.05 4.58 0.16
C ASP A 163 12.51 3.63 1.27
N LEU A 164 12.17 2.35 1.17
CA LEU A 164 12.56 1.34 2.13
C LEU A 164 13.93 0.72 1.79
N ARG A 165 14.62 0.26 2.85
CA ARG A 165 15.90 -0.46 2.74
C ARG A 165 15.80 -1.91 3.25
N ASP A 166 14.75 -2.24 3.95
CA ASP A 166 14.52 -3.58 4.49
C ASP A 166 13.63 -4.40 3.53
N LEU A 167 14.23 -5.40 2.89
CA LEU A 167 13.55 -6.32 1.98
C LEU A 167 12.39 -7.05 2.66
N ARG A 168 12.48 -7.32 3.95
CA ARG A 168 11.43 -8.04 4.69
C ARG A 168 10.15 -7.20 4.76
N VAL A 169 10.26 -5.91 5.04
CA VAL A 169 9.11 -4.99 5.06
C VAL A 169 8.51 -4.89 3.67
N VAL A 170 9.34 -4.77 2.63
CA VAL A 170 8.88 -4.72 1.23
C VAL A 170 8.14 -6.00 0.85
N ARG A 171 8.65 -7.20 1.23
CA ARG A 171 7.98 -8.49 1.02
C ARG A 171 6.60 -8.53 1.67
N ALA A 172 6.51 -8.10 2.93
CA ALA A 172 5.24 -8.08 3.66
C ALA A 172 4.20 -7.21 2.96
N ILE A 173 4.58 -6.00 2.52
CA ILE A 173 3.69 -5.07 1.80
C ILE A 173 3.25 -5.66 0.45
N VAL A 174 4.18 -6.20 -0.34
CA VAL A 174 3.89 -6.78 -1.66
C VAL A 174 2.99 -8.01 -1.51
N ALA A 175 3.31 -8.89 -0.57
CA ALA A 175 2.49 -10.07 -0.30
C ALA A 175 1.09 -9.69 0.17
N GLU A 176 0.95 -8.76 1.11
CA GLU A 176 -0.35 -8.26 1.59
C GLU A 176 -1.18 -7.67 0.44
N ALA A 177 -0.57 -6.90 -0.45
CA ALA A 177 -1.24 -6.28 -1.59
C ALA A 177 -1.96 -7.30 -2.46
N VAL A 178 -1.31 -8.44 -2.73
CA VAL A 178 -1.85 -9.51 -3.58
C VAL A 178 -2.81 -10.42 -2.79
N GLN A 179 -2.43 -10.86 -1.59
CA GLN A 179 -3.24 -11.79 -0.78
C GLN A 179 -4.58 -11.20 -0.37
N ARG A 180 -4.64 -9.90 -0.07
CA ARG A 180 -5.88 -9.21 0.29
C ARG A 180 -6.61 -8.60 -0.91
N SER A 181 -6.16 -8.91 -2.11
CA SER A 181 -6.76 -8.43 -3.37
C SER A 181 -6.87 -6.89 -3.44
N TYR A 182 -5.95 -6.17 -2.82
CA TYR A 182 -5.86 -4.73 -3.00
C TYR A 182 -5.43 -4.38 -4.43
N THR A 183 -4.57 -5.23 -5.01
CA THR A 183 -4.14 -5.16 -6.41
C THR A 183 -3.84 -6.57 -6.91
N ASP A 184 -3.80 -6.76 -8.23
CA ASP A 184 -3.36 -7.99 -8.86
C ASP A 184 -1.87 -7.92 -9.28
N LEU A 185 -1.34 -9.07 -9.70
CA LEU A 185 0.06 -9.17 -10.12
C LEU A 185 0.34 -8.36 -11.38
N ALA A 186 -0.62 -8.24 -12.29
CA ALA A 186 -0.44 -7.52 -13.55
C ALA A 186 -0.32 -6.01 -13.31
N ALA A 187 -1.22 -5.44 -12.50
CA ALA A 187 -1.19 -4.04 -12.14
C ALA A 187 0.10 -3.68 -11.35
N LEU A 188 0.56 -4.58 -10.48
CA LEU A 188 1.80 -4.37 -9.73
C LEU A 188 3.02 -4.42 -10.65
N ASP A 189 3.06 -5.35 -11.62
CA ASP A 189 4.13 -5.46 -12.60
C ASP A 189 4.22 -4.19 -13.48
N GLU A 190 3.08 -3.70 -13.97
CA GLU A 190 3.01 -2.45 -14.73
C GLU A 190 3.61 -1.28 -13.95
N GLU A 191 3.29 -1.13 -12.66
CA GLU A 191 3.84 -0.06 -11.84
C GLU A 191 5.34 -0.24 -11.55
N VAL A 192 5.80 -1.47 -11.34
CA VAL A 192 7.22 -1.79 -11.19
C VAL A 192 7.99 -1.46 -12.46
N ILE A 193 7.42 -1.73 -13.64
CA ILE A 193 8.01 -1.37 -14.94
C ILE A 193 8.03 0.16 -15.10
N ARG A 194 6.91 0.83 -14.85
CA ARG A 194 6.75 2.30 -14.95
C ARG A 194 7.73 3.05 -14.05
N ALA A 195 7.98 2.54 -12.85
CA ALA A 195 8.93 3.12 -11.90
C ALA A 195 10.39 3.05 -12.37
N GLY A 196 10.71 2.27 -13.40
CA GLY A 196 12.05 2.11 -13.92
C GLY A 196 12.99 1.36 -12.96
N ARG A 197 14.30 1.53 -13.15
CA ARG A 197 15.30 0.81 -12.34
C ARG A 197 15.73 1.53 -11.06
N SER A 198 15.47 2.83 -10.96
CA SER A 198 15.93 3.62 -9.82
C SER A 198 15.17 3.26 -8.55
N ARG A 199 15.91 2.76 -7.54
CA ARG A 199 15.39 2.44 -6.20
C ARG A 199 14.26 1.38 -6.19
N THR A 200 14.19 0.51 -7.22
CA THR A 200 13.15 -0.52 -7.35
C THR A 200 13.68 -1.95 -7.15
N ALA A 201 14.95 -2.14 -6.81
CA ALA A 201 15.54 -3.48 -6.67
C ALA A 201 14.81 -4.35 -5.64
N LEU A 202 14.44 -3.78 -4.49
CA LEU A 202 13.78 -4.53 -3.42
C LEU A 202 12.35 -4.91 -3.80
N VAL A 203 11.58 -4.00 -4.41
CA VAL A 203 10.20 -4.32 -4.83
C VAL A 203 10.21 -5.33 -5.97
N ARG A 204 11.15 -5.26 -6.92
CA ARG A 204 11.29 -6.28 -7.98
C ARG A 204 11.59 -7.65 -7.41
N ARG A 205 12.49 -7.73 -6.44
CA ARG A 205 12.81 -8.98 -5.76
C ARG A 205 11.61 -9.54 -5.00
N ALA A 206 10.93 -8.73 -4.20
CA ALA A 206 9.74 -9.14 -3.47
C ALA A 206 8.61 -9.60 -4.41
N PHE A 207 8.39 -8.87 -5.51
CA PHE A 207 7.42 -9.23 -6.54
C PHE A 207 7.74 -10.60 -7.18
N GLN A 208 9.01 -10.84 -7.56
CA GLN A 208 9.41 -12.13 -8.11
C GLN A 208 9.20 -13.29 -7.13
N GLU A 209 9.40 -13.07 -5.83
CA GLU A 209 9.16 -14.08 -4.81
C GLU A 209 7.66 -14.39 -4.67
N VAL A 210 6.80 -13.38 -4.72
CA VAL A 210 5.33 -13.57 -4.70
C VAL A 210 4.86 -14.32 -5.95
N VAL A 211 5.37 -13.98 -7.14
CA VAL A 211 5.08 -14.71 -8.39
C VAL A 211 5.49 -16.18 -8.30
N ARG A 212 6.57 -16.49 -7.57
CA ARG A 212 7.01 -17.87 -7.33
C ARG A 212 6.18 -18.62 -6.27
N GLY A 213 5.07 -18.06 -5.80
CA GLY A 213 4.18 -18.69 -4.83
C GLY A 213 4.54 -18.44 -3.37
N VAL A 214 5.42 -17.49 -3.08
CA VAL A 214 5.71 -17.06 -1.70
C VAL A 214 4.68 -16.00 -1.30
N ARG A 215 3.92 -16.28 -0.23
CA ARG A 215 2.80 -15.41 0.19
C ARG A 215 3.20 -14.32 1.19
N SER A 216 4.23 -14.58 2.00
CA SER A 216 4.63 -13.66 3.06
C SER A 216 6.15 -13.56 3.22
N ALA A 217 6.62 -12.52 3.93
CA ALA A 217 8.03 -12.38 4.24
C ALA A 217 8.59 -13.55 5.06
N PRO A 218 7.86 -14.07 6.08
CA PRO A 218 8.33 -15.24 6.83
C PRO A 218 8.40 -16.52 6.00
N GLU A 219 7.47 -16.75 5.07
CA GLU A 219 7.53 -17.88 4.12
C GLU A 219 8.77 -17.81 3.22
N ALA A 220 9.10 -16.60 2.71
CA ALA A 220 10.31 -16.38 1.94
C ALA A 220 11.59 -16.65 2.77
N GLU A 221 11.58 -16.27 4.04
CA GLU A 221 12.68 -16.53 4.98
C GLU A 221 12.84 -18.04 5.24
N LEU A 222 11.73 -18.77 5.46
CA LEU A 222 11.73 -20.23 5.60
C LEU A 222 12.26 -20.92 4.35
N ARG A 223 11.76 -20.52 3.17
CA ARG A 223 12.24 -21.04 1.88
C ARG A 223 13.75 -20.83 1.70
N ALA A 224 14.24 -19.63 1.99
CA ALA A 224 15.67 -19.33 1.93
C ALA A 224 16.49 -20.16 2.95
N CYS A 225 15.94 -20.40 4.14
CA CYS A 225 16.55 -21.24 5.16
C CYS A 225 16.70 -22.69 4.68
N LEU A 226 15.67 -23.27 4.09
CA LEU A 226 15.63 -24.68 3.70
C LEU A 226 16.33 -24.95 2.35
N SER A 227 16.42 -23.98 1.46
CA SER A 227 17.10 -24.12 0.14
C SER A 227 18.59 -24.48 0.25
N GLY A 228 19.20 -24.27 1.40
CA GLY A 228 20.59 -24.67 1.67
C GLY A 228 20.77 -26.13 2.13
N SER A 229 19.69 -26.91 2.27
CA SER A 229 19.78 -28.33 2.63
C SER A 229 20.18 -29.15 1.40
N ARG A 230 21.04 -30.14 1.63
CA ARG A 230 21.38 -31.18 0.64
C ARG A 230 20.64 -32.50 0.88
N LEU A 231 19.89 -32.55 1.98
CA LEU A 231 19.20 -33.76 2.44
C LEU A 231 17.72 -33.77 2.05
N LEU A 232 17.10 -32.55 2.07
CA LEU A 232 15.67 -32.42 1.80
C LEU A 232 15.38 -32.57 0.30
N PRO A 233 14.30 -33.29 -0.06
CA PRO A 233 13.82 -33.34 -1.43
C PRO A 233 13.21 -32.01 -1.86
N GLU A 234 12.61 -31.98 -3.03
CA GLU A 234 11.85 -30.82 -3.48
C GLU A 234 10.70 -30.51 -2.53
N ILE A 235 10.62 -29.25 -2.09
CA ILE A 235 9.53 -28.75 -1.25
C ILE A 235 8.53 -28.02 -2.16
N VAL A 236 7.29 -28.51 -2.20
CA VAL A 236 6.21 -27.85 -2.93
C VAL A 236 5.63 -26.73 -2.06
N TRP A 237 5.73 -25.50 -2.55
CA TRP A 237 5.27 -24.33 -1.81
C TRP A 237 3.83 -23.96 -2.17
N ASN A 238 3.00 -23.78 -1.14
CA ASN A 238 1.56 -23.50 -1.27
C ASN A 238 0.81 -24.51 -2.17
N PRO A 239 0.97 -25.83 -1.96
CA PRO A 239 0.33 -26.85 -2.79
C PRO A 239 -1.19 -26.85 -2.60
N ARG A 240 -1.92 -27.29 -3.63
CA ARG A 240 -3.28 -27.76 -3.45
C ARG A 240 -3.24 -29.24 -3.03
N LEU A 241 -3.75 -29.54 -1.85
CA LEU A 241 -3.78 -30.87 -1.31
C LEU A 241 -5.18 -31.47 -1.45
N LEU A 242 -5.25 -32.76 -1.85
CA LEU A 242 -6.49 -33.53 -1.89
C LEU A 242 -6.36 -34.73 -0.97
N GLY A 243 -7.37 -35.01 -0.17
CA GLY A 243 -7.49 -36.25 0.58
C GLY A 243 -7.64 -37.44 -0.35
N ARG A 244 -7.42 -38.66 0.17
CA ARG A 244 -7.65 -39.92 -0.58
C ARG A 244 -9.10 -40.07 -1.03
N ASP A 245 -10.02 -39.41 -0.34
CA ASP A 245 -11.44 -39.36 -0.63
C ASP A 245 -11.82 -38.29 -1.68
N GLY A 246 -10.80 -37.55 -2.20
CA GLY A 246 -10.99 -36.45 -3.13
C GLY A 246 -11.38 -35.12 -2.47
N SER A 247 -11.47 -35.05 -1.14
CA SER A 247 -11.76 -33.82 -0.41
C SER A 247 -10.60 -32.82 -0.55
N SER A 248 -10.93 -31.53 -0.66
CA SER A 248 -9.91 -30.47 -0.66
C SER A 248 -9.37 -30.25 0.75
N LEU A 249 -8.07 -30.41 0.92
CA LEU A 249 -7.40 -30.18 2.19
C LEU A 249 -6.86 -28.74 2.31
N PRO A 250 -6.61 -28.27 3.55
CA PRO A 250 -5.95 -26.99 3.78
C PRO A 250 -4.60 -26.92 3.07
N THR A 251 -4.30 -25.75 2.50
CA THR A 251 -3.03 -25.48 1.83
C THR A 251 -1.96 -25.07 2.85
N PRO A 252 -0.89 -25.87 3.08
CA PRO A 252 0.22 -25.46 3.91
C PRO A 252 1.17 -24.50 3.17
N ASP A 253 2.03 -23.78 3.91
CA ASP A 253 3.02 -22.90 3.31
C ASP A 253 4.07 -23.69 2.52
N GLY A 254 4.47 -24.88 3.00
CA GLY A 254 5.33 -25.81 2.28
C GLY A 254 4.93 -27.26 2.51
N TYR A 255 5.23 -28.16 1.57
CA TYR A 255 4.92 -29.58 1.68
C TYR A 255 6.02 -30.46 1.11
N ILE A 256 6.40 -31.49 1.88
CA ILE A 256 7.35 -32.54 1.49
C ILE A 256 6.55 -33.81 1.24
N ALA A 257 6.22 -34.10 -0.01
CA ALA A 257 5.33 -35.19 -0.39
C ALA A 257 5.88 -36.57 0.02
N GLU A 258 7.18 -36.85 -0.17
CA GLU A 258 7.80 -38.13 0.13
C GLU A 258 7.69 -38.55 1.59
N ALA A 259 7.50 -37.61 2.50
CA ALA A 259 7.42 -37.84 3.94
C ALA A 259 6.09 -37.37 4.56
N ALA A 260 5.17 -36.88 3.75
CA ALA A 260 3.91 -36.27 4.19
C ALA A 260 4.11 -35.23 5.32
N ILE A 261 5.01 -34.26 5.11
CA ILE A 261 5.32 -33.21 6.08
C ILE A 261 4.81 -31.88 5.53
N ALA A 262 3.95 -31.21 6.28
CA ALA A 262 3.51 -29.84 6.05
C ALA A 262 4.37 -28.88 6.89
N LEU A 263 4.75 -27.77 6.29
CA LEU A 263 5.49 -26.67 6.93
C LEU A 263 4.56 -25.48 7.03
N GLU A 264 4.40 -24.93 8.23
CA GLU A 264 3.55 -23.77 8.50
C GLU A 264 4.37 -22.70 9.20
N VAL A 265 4.25 -21.47 8.74
CA VAL A 265 4.85 -20.31 9.39
C VAL A 265 3.79 -19.61 10.22
N ASP A 266 3.93 -19.72 11.54
CA ASP A 266 2.99 -19.09 12.48
C ASP A 266 3.24 -17.60 12.57
N SER A 267 2.46 -16.79 11.89
CA SER A 267 2.45 -15.35 12.13
C SER A 267 1.63 -15.04 13.39
N GLN A 268 2.31 -14.71 14.48
CA GLN A 268 1.67 -14.34 15.76
C GLN A 268 0.63 -13.19 15.65
N GLU A 269 0.63 -12.46 14.54
CA GLU A 269 -0.28 -11.35 14.30
C GLU A 269 -1.74 -11.77 14.01
N PHE A 270 -2.00 -13.06 13.76
CA PHE A 270 -3.33 -13.57 13.43
C PHE A 270 -4.13 -14.13 14.59
N HIS A 271 -3.58 -14.20 15.82
CA HIS A 271 -4.17 -14.98 16.91
C HIS A 271 -4.84 -14.17 18.03
N PHE A 272 -5.19 -12.90 17.80
CA PHE A 272 -5.87 -12.10 18.83
C PHE A 272 -7.39 -12.35 18.93
N ALA A 273 -8.03 -13.01 17.95
CA ALA A 273 -9.44 -13.35 18.03
C ALA A 273 -9.60 -14.87 18.29
N PRO A 274 -10.42 -15.28 19.31
CA PRO A 274 -10.69 -16.70 19.58
C PRO A 274 -11.19 -17.49 18.36
N ALA A 275 -11.97 -16.83 17.48
CA ALA A 275 -12.47 -17.45 16.25
C ALA A 275 -11.38 -17.77 15.21
N ASP A 276 -10.28 -17.04 15.20
CA ASP A 276 -9.16 -17.30 14.29
C ASP A 276 -8.32 -18.50 14.79
N TRP A 277 -8.18 -18.63 16.11
CA TRP A 277 -7.54 -19.78 16.74
C TRP A 277 -8.27 -21.08 16.42
N HIS A 278 -9.59 -21.14 16.60
CA HIS A 278 -10.38 -22.32 16.28
C HIS A 278 -10.24 -22.74 14.82
N ARG A 279 -10.32 -21.81 13.89
CA ARG A 279 -10.13 -22.09 12.46
C ARG A 279 -8.74 -22.64 12.14
N THR A 280 -7.69 -22.15 12.81
CA THR A 280 -6.35 -22.67 12.64
C THR A 280 -6.23 -24.09 13.17
N MET A 281 -6.79 -24.38 14.33
CA MET A 281 -6.79 -25.74 14.90
C MET A 281 -7.59 -26.71 14.03
N ASP A 282 -8.73 -26.32 13.50
CA ASP A 282 -9.53 -27.16 12.59
C ASP A 282 -8.75 -27.52 11.32
N ARG A 283 -8.02 -26.56 10.73
CA ARG A 283 -7.12 -26.80 9.59
C ARG A 283 -6.02 -27.81 9.91
N HIS A 284 -5.39 -27.68 11.07
CA HIS A 284 -4.31 -28.58 11.49
C HIS A 284 -4.85 -29.99 11.78
N ASN A 285 -6.00 -30.08 12.44
CA ASN A 285 -6.66 -31.35 12.71
C ASN A 285 -7.03 -32.08 11.41
N GLU A 286 -7.48 -31.32 10.40
CA GLU A 286 -7.82 -31.88 9.10
C GLU A 286 -6.60 -32.51 8.41
N LEU A 287 -5.48 -31.82 8.32
CA LEU A 287 -4.23 -32.35 7.78
C LEU A 287 -3.72 -33.57 8.61
N SER A 288 -3.79 -33.47 9.94
CA SER A 288 -3.34 -34.54 10.82
C SER A 288 -4.17 -35.82 10.68
N ARG A 289 -5.49 -35.72 10.49
CA ARG A 289 -6.39 -36.88 10.21
C ARG A 289 -5.98 -37.65 8.96
N HIS A 290 -5.38 -36.96 7.98
CA HIS A 290 -4.86 -37.57 6.77
C HIS A 290 -3.41 -38.08 6.91
N GLY A 291 -2.84 -38.09 8.13
CA GLY A 291 -1.50 -38.60 8.41
C GLY A 291 -0.36 -37.63 8.08
N VAL A 292 -0.68 -36.37 7.81
CA VAL A 292 0.33 -35.31 7.54
C VAL A 292 0.94 -34.86 8.87
N LEU A 293 2.26 -34.88 8.98
CA LEU A 293 2.99 -34.25 10.07
C LEU A 293 3.09 -32.74 9.80
N ILE A 294 2.65 -31.94 10.76
CA ILE A 294 2.73 -30.48 10.63
C ILE A 294 3.86 -29.97 11.50
N LEU A 295 4.76 -29.17 10.90
CA LEU A 295 5.84 -28.48 11.61
C LEU A 295 5.58 -26.98 11.57
N HIS A 296 5.54 -26.37 12.75
CA HIS A 296 5.26 -24.96 12.95
C HIS A 296 6.53 -24.19 13.26
N PHE A 297 6.73 -23.05 12.56
CA PHE A 297 7.89 -22.22 12.75
C PHE A 297 7.48 -20.75 12.96
N PRO A 298 7.63 -20.23 14.20
CA PRO A 298 7.47 -18.80 14.44
C PRO A 298 8.47 -17.99 13.60
N PRO A 299 8.08 -16.85 13.01
CA PRO A 299 8.97 -15.99 12.22
C PRO A 299 10.23 -15.57 12.98
N ALA A 300 10.12 -15.37 14.29
CA ALA A 300 11.26 -15.04 15.14
C ALA A 300 12.30 -16.17 15.18
N GLN A 301 11.85 -17.44 15.22
CA GLN A 301 12.72 -18.61 15.22
C GLN A 301 13.44 -18.78 13.87
N ILE A 302 12.72 -18.63 12.76
CA ILE A 302 13.30 -18.71 11.40
C ILE A 302 14.46 -17.72 11.26
N ARG A 303 14.33 -16.51 11.81
CA ARG A 303 15.36 -15.47 11.72
C ARG A 303 16.52 -15.68 12.68
N ARG A 304 16.22 -16.05 13.92
CA ARG A 304 17.25 -16.15 14.99
C ARG A 304 18.06 -17.44 14.93
N GLU A 305 17.38 -18.53 14.51
CA GLU A 305 17.93 -19.90 14.58
C GLU A 305 17.74 -20.67 13.25
N PRO A 306 18.14 -20.12 12.07
CA PRO A 306 17.86 -20.74 10.78
C PRO A 306 18.49 -22.14 10.63
N ARG A 307 19.65 -22.38 11.24
CA ARG A 307 20.29 -23.70 11.25
C ARG A 307 19.48 -24.73 12.04
N ARG A 308 18.91 -24.33 13.17
CA ARG A 308 18.05 -25.18 14.00
C ARG A 308 16.74 -25.52 13.30
N VAL A 309 16.11 -24.52 12.66
CA VAL A 309 14.90 -24.74 11.85
C VAL A 309 15.17 -25.76 10.75
N ARG A 310 16.26 -25.63 10.01
CA ARG A 310 16.66 -26.60 8.99
C ARG A 310 16.87 -27.98 9.59
N GLN A 311 17.59 -28.11 10.71
CA GLN A 311 17.84 -29.39 11.39
C GLN A 311 16.55 -30.08 11.79
N ILE A 312 15.58 -29.35 12.35
CA ILE A 312 14.26 -29.91 12.74
C ILE A 312 13.55 -30.50 11.51
N VAL A 313 13.57 -29.81 10.36
CA VAL A 313 12.93 -30.32 9.14
C VAL A 313 13.69 -31.54 8.60
N GLU A 314 15.01 -31.50 8.60
CA GLU A 314 15.86 -32.63 8.17
C GLU A 314 15.67 -33.88 9.04
N ASP A 315 15.62 -33.73 10.37
CA ASP A 315 15.37 -34.83 11.31
C ASP A 315 13.97 -35.41 11.11
N ALA A 316 12.95 -34.56 10.96
CA ALA A 316 11.60 -35.01 10.67
C ALA A 316 11.52 -35.75 9.33
N TYR A 317 12.19 -35.27 8.30
CA TYR A 317 12.26 -35.91 6.99
C TYR A 317 12.94 -37.27 7.11
N GLN A 318 14.07 -37.39 7.81
CA GLN A 318 14.77 -38.66 8.00
C GLN A 318 13.93 -39.67 8.74
N SER A 319 13.23 -39.27 9.81
CA SER A 319 12.36 -40.15 10.60
C SER A 319 11.15 -40.67 9.82
N ARG A 320 10.74 -39.97 8.75
CA ARG A 320 9.60 -40.32 7.90
C ARG A 320 10.01 -40.73 6.47
N ARG A 321 11.29 -40.88 6.21
CA ARG A 321 11.80 -41.27 4.88
C ARG A 321 11.25 -42.66 4.52
N GLY A 322 10.55 -42.76 3.39
CA GLY A 322 9.87 -43.96 2.96
C GLY A 322 8.44 -44.15 3.51
N PHE A 323 7.94 -43.17 4.29
CA PHE A 323 6.55 -43.16 4.73
C PHE A 323 5.56 -43.00 3.55
N GLY A 324 6.04 -42.35 2.50
CA GLY A 324 5.29 -42.13 1.27
C GLY A 324 4.24 -41.02 1.40
N ASP A 325 3.65 -40.68 0.27
CA ASP A 325 2.55 -39.71 0.19
C ASP A 325 1.24 -40.36 0.68
N VAL A 326 0.88 -40.09 1.93
CA VAL A 326 -0.31 -40.71 2.60
C VAL A 326 -1.63 -40.10 2.13
N CYS A 327 -1.62 -38.97 1.44
CA CYS A 327 -2.84 -38.25 1.11
C CYS A 327 -3.30 -38.39 -0.34
N GLY A 328 -2.52 -39.04 -1.23
CA GLY A 328 -2.79 -38.99 -2.65
C GLY A 328 -2.76 -37.52 -3.15
N VAL A 329 -1.75 -36.80 -2.70
CA VAL A 329 -1.57 -35.37 -2.97
C VAL A 329 -1.31 -35.16 -4.45
N LEU A 330 -2.24 -34.51 -5.14
CA LEU A 330 -1.95 -33.90 -6.40
C LEU A 330 -1.16 -32.62 -6.10
N SER A 331 0.15 -32.69 -6.24
CA SER A 331 0.98 -31.50 -6.31
C SER A 331 0.57 -30.73 -7.58
N GLY A 332 -0.48 -29.93 -7.46
CA GLY A 332 -0.76 -28.90 -8.44
C GLY A 332 0.34 -27.87 -8.30
N ALA A 333 1.42 -27.99 -9.07
CA ALA A 333 2.20 -26.80 -9.38
C ALA A 333 1.20 -25.71 -9.73
N PRO A 334 1.36 -24.44 -9.29
CA PRO A 334 0.55 -23.34 -9.78
C PRO A 334 0.60 -23.49 -11.28
N SER A 335 -0.57 -23.68 -11.92
CA SER A 335 -0.67 -23.96 -13.35
C SER A 335 0.10 -22.88 -14.10
N THR A 336 1.32 -23.18 -14.49
CA THR A 336 2.07 -22.46 -15.53
C THR A 336 1.41 -22.67 -16.89
N ALA A 337 0.40 -23.53 -16.99
CA ALA A 337 -0.26 -23.86 -18.25
C ALA A 337 -1.27 -22.81 -18.74
N GLU A 338 -1.73 -21.86 -17.91
CA GLU A 338 -2.59 -20.77 -18.39
C GLU A 338 -1.84 -19.45 -18.64
N ASN A 339 -0.56 -19.36 -18.23
CA ASN A 339 0.27 -18.17 -18.47
C ASN A 339 1.32 -18.37 -19.58
N ASP A 340 1.37 -19.53 -20.22
CA ASP A 340 2.31 -19.83 -21.32
C ASP A 340 1.91 -19.17 -22.67
N LYS A 341 0.88 -18.32 -22.67
CA LYS A 341 0.57 -17.45 -23.83
C LYS A 341 1.19 -16.06 -23.74
N ARG A 342 1.92 -15.74 -22.68
CA ARG A 342 2.74 -14.53 -22.60
C ARG A 342 4.18 -14.96 -22.36
N GLY A 343 4.93 -14.98 -23.45
CA GLY A 343 6.35 -15.38 -23.48
C GLY A 343 7.22 -14.64 -22.46
N PRO A 344 8.43 -15.16 -22.19
CA PRO A 344 9.35 -14.58 -21.23
C PRO A 344 9.64 -13.14 -21.65
N PHE A 345 9.80 -12.27 -20.66
CA PHE A 345 10.23 -10.87 -20.83
C PHE A 345 11.16 -10.70 -22.02
N LEU A 346 10.63 -10.22 -23.15
CA LEU A 346 11.42 -9.80 -24.31
C LEU A 346 12.24 -8.59 -23.84
N THR A 347 13.50 -8.84 -23.58
CA THR A 347 14.51 -7.79 -23.52
C THR A 347 14.48 -7.08 -24.88
N PRO A 348 14.23 -5.77 -24.96
CA PRO A 348 14.38 -5.07 -26.24
C PRO A 348 15.84 -5.20 -26.66
N GLN A 349 16.10 -5.91 -27.75
CA GLN A 349 17.38 -5.83 -28.43
C GLN A 349 17.59 -4.38 -28.87
N LEU A 350 18.58 -3.74 -28.29
CA LEU A 350 19.10 -2.47 -28.76
C LEU A 350 19.56 -2.68 -30.19
N GLN A 351 18.77 -2.22 -31.15
CA GLN A 351 19.26 -2.03 -32.55
C GLN A 351 20.39 -1.04 -32.49
N GLN A 352 21.60 -1.51 -32.82
CA GLN A 352 22.76 -0.66 -33.03
C GLN A 352 22.46 0.25 -34.24
N PRO A 353 22.73 1.57 -34.14
CA PRO A 353 22.59 2.47 -35.29
C PRO A 353 23.65 2.12 -36.33
N GLY A 354 23.21 1.81 -37.54
CA GLY A 354 24.02 1.48 -38.68
C GLY A 354 25.08 2.56 -38.94
N ARG A 355 26.34 2.12 -39.09
CA ARG A 355 27.45 2.92 -39.58
C ARG A 355 27.12 3.41 -41.01
N ARG A 356 26.88 4.70 -41.16
CA ARG A 356 26.89 5.34 -42.46
C ARG A 356 28.33 5.40 -42.94
N SER A 357 28.67 4.64 -43.99
CA SER A 357 29.89 4.79 -44.77
C SER A 357 29.83 6.14 -45.52
N ARG A 358 30.83 6.96 -45.31
CA ARG A 358 31.10 8.11 -46.21
C ARG A 358 31.68 7.56 -47.52
N ARG A 359 31.10 7.93 -48.62
CA ARG A 359 31.74 8.31 -49.87
C ARG A 359 31.18 9.62 -50.33
#